data_003c63e3d028dba6e480b82300f919ae
#
_entry.id   003c63e3d028dba6e480b82300f919ae
#
_cell.length_a   1.000
_cell.length_b   1.000
_cell.length_c   1.000
_cell.angle_alpha   90.00
_cell.angle_beta   90.00
_cell.angle_gamma   90.00
#
_symmetry.space_group_name_H-M   'P 1'
#
loop_
_entity.id
_entity.type
_entity.pdbx_description
1 polymer ?
#
loop_
_entity_poly.entity_id
_entity_poly.type
_entity_poly.pdbx_seq_one_letter_code
_entity_poly.pdbx_strand_id
1 'polypeptide(L)'
;MLSIGTKAPAFTLPDQNGVPRSLSDYRGSKVVLYFYPKDMTPGCTKQACGFAELYPQFRERGAVVLGVSRDSVASHKRFEEKYGLPFPLLSDPDRAVIEAYGVWQEKKNYGKVTMGIVRTTYLIDEEGVIVKACGAVKAAENPGKMLQEI
;
A
#
# COMPACT_ATOMS: atom_id res chain seq x y z
N MET A 1 -6.13 2.63 12.71
CA MET A 1 -6.61 2.58 11.30
C MET A 1 -7.71 3.63 11.12
N LEU A 2 -7.70 4.32 10.00
CA LEU A 2 -8.69 5.36 9.73
C LEU A 2 -10.05 4.77 9.35
N SER A 3 -11.11 5.51 9.64
CA SER A 3 -12.49 5.07 9.40
C SER A 3 -12.94 5.32 7.96
N ILE A 4 -13.86 4.49 7.49
CA ILE A 4 -14.59 4.72 6.23
C ILE A 4 -15.30 6.07 6.30
N GLY A 5 -15.28 6.83 5.22
CA GLY A 5 -15.85 8.18 5.15
C GLY A 5 -14.84 9.28 5.48
N THR A 6 -13.66 8.93 5.98
CA THR A 6 -12.59 9.88 6.24
C THR A 6 -11.95 10.32 4.92
N LYS A 7 -11.68 11.61 4.79
CA LYS A 7 -10.86 12.09 3.67
C LYS A 7 -9.45 11.53 3.83
N ALA A 8 -8.96 10.84 2.82
CA ALA A 8 -7.62 10.25 2.86
C ALA A 8 -6.55 11.33 3.03
N PRO A 9 -5.66 11.21 4.02
CA PRO A 9 -4.59 12.19 4.22
C PRO A 9 -3.75 12.38 2.96
N ALA A 10 -3.50 13.62 2.59
CA ALA A 10 -2.66 13.98 1.46
C ALA A 10 -1.22 13.58 1.74
N PHE A 11 -0.51 13.17 0.69
CA PHE A 11 0.91 12.87 0.79
C PHE A 11 1.62 13.10 -0.53
N THR A 12 2.94 13.21 -0.45
CA THR A 12 3.85 13.15 -1.58
C THR A 12 5.06 12.33 -1.15
N LEU A 13 5.28 11.23 -1.82
CA LEU A 13 6.39 10.31 -1.53
C LEU A 13 7.09 9.91 -2.82
N PRO A 14 8.42 9.66 -2.78
CA PRO A 14 9.13 9.17 -3.96
C PRO A 14 8.77 7.71 -4.24
N ASP A 15 8.64 7.39 -5.53
CA ASP A 15 8.49 6.01 -5.96
C ASP A 15 9.85 5.33 -6.15
N GLN A 16 9.87 4.10 -6.69
CA GLN A 16 11.09 3.33 -6.90
C GLN A 16 12.06 3.93 -7.90
N ASN A 17 11.65 4.93 -8.66
CA ASN A 17 12.49 5.68 -9.58
C ASN A 17 12.87 7.06 -9.03
N GLY A 18 12.53 7.34 -7.78
CA GLY A 18 12.76 8.64 -7.16
C GLY A 18 11.80 9.73 -7.63
N VAL A 19 10.76 9.38 -8.37
CA VAL A 19 9.77 10.34 -8.87
C VAL A 19 8.74 10.61 -7.77
N PRO A 20 8.50 11.89 -7.42
CA PRO A 20 7.47 12.23 -6.43
C PRO A 20 6.08 11.83 -6.93
N ARG A 21 5.35 11.10 -6.08
CA ARG A 21 3.96 10.72 -6.33
C ARG A 21 3.09 11.30 -5.24
N SER A 22 2.07 12.04 -5.61
CA SER A 22 1.09 12.61 -4.69
C SER A 22 -0.24 11.88 -4.83
N LEU A 23 -0.97 11.73 -3.72
CA LEU A 23 -2.29 11.11 -3.77
C LEU A 23 -3.21 11.88 -4.75
N SER A 24 -3.10 13.21 -4.78
CA SER A 24 -3.89 14.05 -5.68
C SER A 24 -3.64 13.77 -7.17
N ASP A 25 -2.51 13.16 -7.53
CA ASP A 25 -2.21 12.80 -8.93
C ASP A 25 -3.19 11.75 -9.46
N TYR A 26 -3.84 11.03 -8.57
CA TYR A 26 -4.77 9.93 -8.90
C TYR A 26 -6.23 10.32 -8.75
N ARG A 27 -6.53 11.60 -8.57
CA ARG A 27 -7.91 12.09 -8.52
C ARG A 27 -8.65 11.69 -9.79
N GLY A 28 -9.86 11.15 -9.64
CA GLY A 28 -10.63 10.60 -10.76
C GLY A 28 -10.40 9.09 -10.97
N SER A 29 -9.46 8.50 -10.23
CA SER A 29 -9.25 7.04 -10.22
C SER A 29 -9.47 6.53 -8.80
N LYS A 30 -9.89 5.27 -8.67
CA LYS A 30 -9.87 4.57 -7.38
C LYS A 30 -8.43 4.23 -7.06
N VAL A 31 -8.06 4.31 -5.77
CA VAL A 31 -6.70 4.00 -5.33
C VAL A 31 -6.77 2.88 -4.30
N VAL A 32 -6.10 1.78 -4.58
CA VAL A 32 -5.84 0.72 -3.62
C VAL A 32 -4.48 1.02 -3.01
N LEU A 33 -4.49 1.56 -1.79
CA LEU A 33 -3.29 1.96 -1.07
C LEU A 33 -3.00 0.92 0.00
N TYR A 34 -1.91 0.16 -0.17
CA TYR A 34 -1.58 -0.86 0.81
C TYR A 34 -0.25 -0.58 1.50
N PHE A 35 -0.24 -0.78 2.81
CA PHE A 35 0.93 -0.61 3.67
C PHE A 35 1.45 -1.99 4.05
N TYR A 36 2.74 -2.21 3.88
CA TYR A 36 3.36 -3.50 4.15
C TYR A 36 4.69 -3.32 4.90
N PRO A 37 5.10 -4.33 5.71
CA PRO A 37 6.24 -4.18 6.60
C PRO A 37 7.60 -4.00 5.93
N LYS A 38 7.92 -4.81 4.90
CA LYS A 38 9.28 -4.79 4.35
C LYS A 38 9.38 -5.50 3.01
N ASP A 39 10.11 -4.87 2.07
CA ASP A 39 10.45 -5.46 0.77
C ASP A 39 11.14 -6.82 0.94
N MET A 40 10.94 -7.69 -0.03
CA MET A 40 11.63 -8.99 -0.16
C MET A 40 11.28 -10.03 0.92
N THR A 41 10.40 -9.73 1.86
CA THR A 41 9.91 -10.73 2.82
C THR A 41 8.87 -11.62 2.15
N PRO A 42 8.69 -12.89 2.60
CA PRO A 42 7.79 -13.83 1.92
C PRO A 42 6.35 -13.35 1.81
N GLY A 43 5.78 -12.82 2.88
CA GLY A 43 4.40 -12.31 2.87
C GLY A 43 4.24 -11.08 1.98
N CYS A 44 5.14 -10.13 2.08
CA CYS A 44 5.09 -8.91 1.27
C CYS A 44 5.30 -9.21 -0.21
N THR A 45 6.12 -10.20 -0.54
CA THR A 45 6.32 -10.65 -1.92
C THR A 45 5.04 -11.28 -2.47
N LYS A 46 4.38 -12.14 -1.69
CA LYS A 46 3.09 -12.74 -2.10
C LYS A 46 2.03 -11.68 -2.37
N GLN A 47 1.93 -10.70 -1.50
CA GLN A 47 0.96 -9.61 -1.66
C GLN A 47 1.26 -8.77 -2.92
N ALA A 48 2.51 -8.37 -3.09
CA ALA A 48 2.92 -7.57 -4.25
C ALA A 48 2.72 -8.33 -5.56
N CYS A 49 3.12 -9.60 -5.63
CA CYS A 49 2.94 -10.43 -6.82
C CYS A 49 1.47 -10.70 -7.11
N GLY A 50 0.64 -10.84 -6.07
CA GLY A 50 -0.80 -10.98 -6.24
C GLY A 50 -1.44 -9.74 -6.86
N PHE A 51 -1.07 -8.55 -6.40
CA PHE A 51 -1.51 -7.31 -7.01
C PHE A 51 -0.99 -7.17 -8.45
N ALA A 52 0.27 -7.54 -8.69
CA ALA A 52 0.87 -7.46 -10.02
C ALA A 52 0.14 -8.34 -11.03
N GLU A 53 -0.20 -9.58 -10.63
CA GLU A 53 -0.96 -10.50 -11.48
C GLU A 53 -2.34 -9.96 -11.84
N LEU A 54 -3.02 -9.33 -10.89
CA LEU A 54 -4.36 -8.79 -11.06
C LEU A 54 -4.38 -7.34 -11.56
N TYR A 55 -3.22 -6.71 -11.71
CA TYR A 55 -3.14 -5.28 -12.01
C TYR A 55 -3.88 -4.87 -13.29
N PRO A 56 -3.82 -5.62 -14.39
CA PRO A 56 -4.62 -5.28 -15.57
C PRO A 56 -6.12 -5.18 -15.26
N GLN A 57 -6.65 -6.07 -14.41
CA GLN A 57 -8.05 -6.06 -14.01
C GLN A 57 -8.38 -4.86 -13.13
N PHE A 58 -7.47 -4.47 -12.23
CA PHE A 58 -7.64 -3.23 -11.45
C PHE A 58 -7.73 -2.02 -12.38
N ARG A 59 -6.82 -1.94 -13.36
CA ARG A 59 -6.80 -0.83 -14.31
C ARG A 59 -8.06 -0.77 -15.17
N GLU A 60 -8.57 -1.91 -15.60
CA GLU A 60 -9.83 -1.97 -16.36
C GLU A 60 -11.00 -1.42 -15.57
N ARG A 61 -10.96 -1.56 -14.24
CA ARG A 61 -12.01 -1.05 -13.35
C ARG A 61 -11.73 0.36 -12.83
N GLY A 62 -10.77 1.05 -13.41
CA GLY A 62 -10.45 2.44 -13.06
C GLY A 62 -9.69 2.60 -11.74
N ALA A 63 -8.97 1.57 -11.31
CA ALA A 63 -8.20 1.58 -10.07
C ALA A 63 -6.70 1.50 -10.32
N VAL A 64 -5.93 2.17 -9.46
CA VAL A 64 -4.47 2.04 -9.39
C VAL A 64 -4.09 1.40 -8.06
N VAL A 65 -2.93 0.75 -8.02
CA VAL A 65 -2.39 0.16 -6.79
C VAL A 65 -1.14 0.91 -6.40
N LEU A 66 -1.04 1.31 -5.14
CA LEU A 66 0.15 1.96 -4.58
C LEU A 66 0.56 1.20 -3.33
N GLY A 67 1.83 0.75 -3.28
CA GLY A 67 2.38 0.13 -2.08
C GLY A 67 3.22 1.14 -1.30
N VAL A 68 3.18 1.07 0.02
CA VAL A 68 3.94 1.97 0.91
C VAL A 68 4.64 1.15 1.99
N SER A 69 5.93 1.41 2.18
CA SER A 69 6.69 0.89 3.32
C SER A 69 7.78 1.89 3.71
N ARG A 70 8.55 1.55 4.75
CA ARG A 70 9.69 2.36 5.19
C ARG A 70 10.96 2.11 4.38
N ASP A 71 10.93 1.14 3.46
CA ASP A 71 12.10 0.81 2.66
C ASP A 71 12.53 1.99 1.79
N SER A 72 13.81 2.01 1.44
CA SER A 72 14.39 3.07 0.61
C SER A 72 13.93 2.95 -0.85
N VAL A 73 14.09 4.03 -1.60
CA VAL A 73 13.87 4.04 -3.04
C VAL A 73 14.69 2.94 -3.73
N ALA A 74 15.95 2.77 -3.32
CA ALA A 74 16.82 1.74 -3.89
C ALA A 74 16.32 0.32 -3.61
N SER A 75 15.81 0.07 -2.40
CA SER A 75 15.21 -1.22 -2.04
C SER A 75 13.97 -1.49 -2.89
N HIS A 76 13.09 -0.51 -3.02
CA HIS A 76 11.89 -0.62 -3.84
C HIS A 76 12.23 -0.90 -5.31
N LYS A 77 13.29 -0.29 -5.82
CA LYS A 77 13.75 -0.53 -7.21
C LYS A 77 14.18 -1.97 -7.41
N ARG A 78 14.93 -2.54 -6.47
CA ARG A 78 15.34 -3.95 -6.52
C ARG A 78 14.13 -4.88 -6.45
N PHE A 79 13.14 -4.54 -5.61
CA PHE A 79 11.90 -5.32 -5.46
C PHE A 79 11.10 -5.31 -6.76
N GLU A 80 10.91 -4.14 -7.34
CA GLU A 80 10.23 -3.99 -8.64
C GLU A 80 10.91 -4.82 -9.73
N GLU A 81 12.23 -4.69 -9.85
CA GLU A 81 12.97 -5.38 -10.92
C GLU A 81 12.93 -6.90 -10.74
N LYS A 82 13.05 -7.38 -9.51
CA LYS A 82 13.07 -8.82 -9.24
C LYS A 82 11.75 -9.51 -9.58
N TYR A 83 10.63 -8.85 -9.32
CA TYR A 83 9.30 -9.45 -9.47
C TYR A 83 8.46 -8.82 -10.56
N GLY A 84 8.98 -7.85 -11.30
CA GLY A 84 8.26 -7.20 -12.40
C GLY A 84 7.00 -6.47 -11.92
N LEU A 85 7.10 -5.72 -10.82
CA LEU A 85 5.94 -5.05 -10.24
C LEU A 85 5.53 -3.83 -11.10
N PRO A 86 4.28 -3.77 -11.59
CA PRO A 86 3.86 -2.74 -12.55
C PRO A 86 3.30 -1.47 -11.92
N PHE A 87 3.37 -1.32 -10.60
CA PHE A 87 2.77 -0.20 -9.88
C PHE A 87 3.81 0.49 -8.99
N PRO A 88 3.55 1.75 -8.57
CA PRO A 88 4.48 2.47 -7.71
C PRO A 88 4.63 1.85 -6.33
N LEU A 89 5.87 1.80 -5.86
CA LEU A 89 6.23 1.47 -4.48
C LEU A 89 6.76 2.74 -3.84
N LEU A 90 6.06 3.26 -2.85
CA LEU A 90 6.35 4.56 -2.25
C LEU A 90 7.20 4.40 -1.00
N SER A 91 8.24 5.21 -0.87
CA SER A 91 9.19 5.18 0.23
C SER A 91 8.83 6.22 1.29
N ASP A 92 8.57 5.75 2.51
CA ASP A 92 8.24 6.62 3.67
C ASP A 92 9.15 6.28 4.86
N PRO A 93 10.47 6.54 4.75
CA PRO A 93 11.42 6.16 5.81
C PRO A 93 11.17 6.92 7.12
N ASP A 94 10.62 8.11 7.07
CA ASP A 94 10.32 8.93 8.25
C ASP A 94 8.97 8.57 8.89
N ARG A 95 8.19 7.67 8.30
CA ARG A 95 6.89 7.20 8.78
C ARG A 95 5.79 8.26 8.82
N ALA A 96 5.99 9.42 8.22
CA ALA A 96 5.00 10.49 8.27
C ALA A 96 3.63 10.05 7.72
N VAL A 97 3.62 9.38 6.57
CA VAL A 97 2.40 8.90 5.93
C VAL A 97 1.89 7.63 6.62
N ILE A 98 2.79 6.73 6.99
CA ILE A 98 2.48 5.50 7.73
C ILE A 98 1.74 5.84 9.03
N GLU A 99 2.22 6.83 9.78
CA GLU A 99 1.58 7.27 11.02
C GLU A 99 0.27 8.02 10.75
N ALA A 100 0.23 8.86 9.71
CA ALA A 100 -1.00 9.59 9.33
C ALA A 100 -2.16 8.63 9.00
N TYR A 101 -1.86 7.49 8.40
CA TYR A 101 -2.85 6.47 8.07
C TYR A 101 -3.12 5.48 9.22
N GLY A 102 -2.49 5.65 10.38
CA GLY A 102 -2.76 4.88 11.58
C GLY A 102 -2.32 3.42 11.51
N VAL A 103 -1.34 3.09 10.69
CA VAL A 103 -0.87 1.70 10.49
C VAL A 103 0.42 1.38 11.23
N TRP A 104 1.02 2.34 11.92
CA TRP A 104 2.18 2.15 12.78
C TRP A 104 1.68 1.82 14.17
N GLN A 105 1.77 0.55 14.56
CA GLN A 105 1.13 0.03 15.78
C GLN A 105 2.03 -0.96 16.50
N GLU A 106 1.67 -1.27 17.74
CA GLU A 106 2.32 -2.33 18.49
C GLU A 106 2.06 -3.68 17.84
N LYS A 107 3.12 -4.46 17.71
CA LYS A 107 3.07 -5.85 17.24
C LYS A 107 3.64 -6.76 18.31
N LYS A 108 2.93 -7.84 18.64
CA LYS A 108 3.43 -8.89 19.52
C LYS A 108 3.98 -10.03 18.68
N ASN A 109 5.23 -10.40 18.96
CA ASN A 109 5.90 -11.48 18.26
C ASN A 109 6.76 -12.25 19.26
N TYR A 110 6.40 -13.50 19.52
CA TYR A 110 7.09 -14.38 20.50
C TYR A 110 7.23 -13.73 21.88
N GLY A 111 6.16 -13.09 22.37
CA GLY A 111 6.16 -12.42 23.67
C GLY A 111 6.85 -11.06 23.72
N LYS A 112 7.45 -10.61 22.63
CA LYS A 112 8.03 -9.27 22.51
C LYS A 112 7.03 -8.32 21.88
N VAL A 113 6.96 -7.10 22.43
CA VAL A 113 6.14 -6.02 21.89
C VAL A 113 7.08 -5.06 21.17
N THR A 114 6.86 -4.86 19.88
CA THR A 114 7.63 -3.89 19.07
C THR A 114 6.66 -3.05 18.24
N MET A 115 7.09 -1.86 17.86
CA MET A 115 6.33 -1.02 16.92
C MET A 115 6.64 -1.44 15.49
N GLY A 116 5.63 -1.45 14.65
CA GLY A 116 5.80 -1.81 13.24
C GLY A 116 4.59 -1.49 12.41
N ILE A 117 4.70 -1.72 11.10
CA ILE A 117 3.59 -1.55 10.17
C ILE A 117 2.68 -2.78 10.30
N VAL A 118 1.43 -2.54 10.65
CA VAL A 118 0.37 -3.57 10.56
C VAL A 118 -0.13 -3.55 9.13
N ARG A 119 -0.03 -4.69 8.44
CA ARG A 119 -0.44 -4.84 7.04
C ARG A 119 -1.89 -4.38 6.86
N THR A 120 -2.09 -3.26 6.19
CA THR A 120 -3.40 -2.59 6.06
C THR A 120 -3.58 -2.11 4.63
N THR A 121 -4.80 -2.26 4.11
CA THR A 121 -5.12 -1.79 2.77
C THR A 121 -6.37 -0.90 2.83
N TYR A 122 -6.27 0.26 2.20
CA TYR A 122 -7.38 1.19 2.03
C TYR A 122 -7.83 1.22 0.59
N LEU A 123 -9.13 1.32 0.38
CA LEU A 123 -9.70 1.69 -0.92
C LEU A 123 -10.15 3.15 -0.81
N ILE A 124 -9.61 3.98 -1.68
CA ILE A 124 -9.89 5.41 -1.76
C ILE A 124 -10.63 5.66 -3.07
N ASP A 125 -11.73 6.40 -3.01
CA ASP A 125 -12.54 6.67 -4.19
C ASP A 125 -11.95 7.79 -5.07
N GLU A 126 -12.62 8.10 -6.17
CA GLU A 126 -12.17 9.09 -7.15
C GLU A 126 -12.09 10.50 -6.58
N GLU A 127 -12.75 10.76 -5.46
CA GLU A 127 -12.77 12.07 -4.79
C GLU A 127 -11.79 12.14 -3.61
N GLY A 128 -11.08 11.05 -3.32
CA GLY A 128 -10.10 11.01 -2.25
C GLY A 128 -10.66 10.64 -0.89
N VAL A 129 -11.81 9.97 -0.85
CA VAL A 129 -12.46 9.52 0.40
C VAL A 129 -12.22 8.03 0.59
N ILE A 130 -11.89 7.63 1.82
CA ILE A 130 -11.72 6.22 2.18
C ILE A 130 -13.10 5.55 2.18
N VAL A 131 -13.28 4.55 1.32
CA VAL A 131 -14.53 3.79 1.21
C VAL A 131 -14.41 2.38 1.74
N LYS A 132 -13.18 1.87 1.95
CA LYS A 132 -12.91 0.58 2.56
C LYS A 132 -11.61 0.66 3.35
N ALA A 133 -11.56 0.02 4.51
CA ALA A 133 -10.37 -0.05 5.34
C ALA A 133 -10.23 -1.47 5.89
N CYS A 134 -9.16 -2.16 5.53
CA CYS A 134 -8.91 -3.54 5.89
C CYS A 134 -7.60 -3.63 6.66
N GLY A 135 -7.68 -3.86 7.97
CA GLY A 135 -6.52 -4.00 8.85
C GLY A 135 -6.12 -5.45 9.04
N ALA A 136 -4.86 -5.67 9.40
CA ALA A 136 -4.29 -7.00 9.66
C ALA A 136 -4.63 -8.00 8.55
N VAL A 137 -4.50 -7.58 7.28
CA VAL A 137 -4.89 -8.40 6.13
C VAL A 137 -3.93 -9.57 5.91
N LYS A 138 -4.45 -10.64 5.35
CA LYS A 138 -3.63 -11.78 4.91
C LYS A 138 -3.04 -11.48 3.54
N ALA A 139 -1.73 -11.53 3.42
CA ALA A 139 -0.99 -11.13 2.23
C ALA A 139 -1.47 -11.84 0.96
N ALA A 140 -1.66 -13.15 1.02
CA ALA A 140 -2.04 -13.94 -0.15
C ALA A 140 -3.48 -13.69 -0.60
N GLU A 141 -4.38 -13.34 0.32
CA GLU A 141 -5.81 -13.16 0.03
C GLU A 141 -6.18 -11.73 -0.33
N ASN A 142 -5.41 -10.75 0.15
CA ASN A 142 -5.76 -9.35 0.05
C ASN A 142 -5.94 -8.85 -1.39
N PRO A 143 -5.05 -9.15 -2.36
CA PRO A 143 -5.23 -8.68 -3.73
C PRO A 143 -6.56 -9.09 -4.35
N GLY A 144 -6.93 -10.36 -4.25
CA GLY A 144 -8.19 -10.87 -4.79
C GLY A 144 -9.41 -10.25 -4.11
N LYS A 145 -9.38 -10.09 -2.80
CA LYS A 145 -10.46 -9.44 -2.05
C LYS A 145 -10.63 -7.98 -2.45
N MET A 146 -9.53 -7.25 -2.62
CA MET A 146 -9.60 -5.85 -3.04
C MET A 146 -10.17 -5.71 -4.45
N LEU A 147 -9.84 -6.63 -5.36
CA LEU A 147 -10.40 -6.63 -6.71
C LEU A 147 -11.94 -6.79 -6.67
N GLN A 148 -12.46 -7.58 -5.73
CA GLN A 148 -13.91 -7.75 -5.56
C GLN A 148 -14.59 -6.50 -5.02
N GLU A 149 -13.87 -5.65 -4.31
CA GLU A 149 -14.43 -4.45 -3.67
C GLU A 149 -14.50 -3.22 -4.60
N ILE A 150 -13.84 -3.25 -5.72
CA ILE A 150 -13.81 -2.09 -6.63
C ILE A 150 -14.86 -2.14 -7.74
#